data_e0aae15a62ba5b15e04ac0bf69479571
#
_entry.id   e0aae15a62ba5b15e04ac0bf69479571
#
_cell.length_a   1.000
_cell.length_b   1.000
_cell.length_c   1.000
_cell.angle_alpha   90.00
_cell.angle_beta   90.00
_cell.angle_gamma   90.00
#
_symmetry.space_group_name_H-M   'P 1'
#
loop_
_entity.id
_entity.type
_entity.pdbx_description
1 polymer ?
#
loop_
_entity_poly.entity_id
_entity_poly.type
_entity_poly.pdbx_seq_one_letter_code
_entity_poly.pdbx_strand_id
1 'polypeptide(L)'
;MTQKVNESCPCTLYTKVCFYGKIFSISVSVSGENSGGTNMERQSVTMKQRPETERPYEKCLKAGAESLTDGELLAVLIRCGTKNYSALELAFALLDRHPVYKGLAGLYHLDMEMLKTIPGIGNVKAIEILCALELSKRLARASIKEESDFSSPEYIASYYMEEMRHLCVEKVMLLLLDGRHRLMKEILLSKGTANSSWVPVRTIFVEALRYEAVY
;
A
#
# COMPACT_ATOMS: atom_id res chain seq x y z
N MET A 1 -18.01 32.16 -23.37
CA MET A 1 -18.80 30.97 -23.06
C MET A 1 -17.88 30.02 -22.32
N THR A 2 -17.92 30.09 -21.02
CA THR A 2 -17.07 29.28 -20.07
C THR A 2 -17.87 28.07 -19.65
N GLN A 3 -17.51 26.87 -20.15
CA GLN A 3 -18.06 25.63 -19.66
C GLN A 3 -17.36 25.26 -18.35
N LYS A 4 -18.15 25.16 -17.28
CA LYS A 4 -17.76 24.56 -16.02
C LYS A 4 -17.55 23.07 -16.24
N VAL A 5 -16.33 22.59 -16.05
CA VAL A 5 -15.99 21.19 -15.99
C VAL A 5 -16.41 20.68 -14.62
N ASN A 6 -17.31 19.71 -14.62
CA ASN A 6 -17.85 19.05 -13.44
C ASN A 6 -16.79 18.05 -12.92
N GLU A 7 -16.21 18.32 -11.75
CA GLU A 7 -15.24 17.45 -11.09
C GLU A 7 -15.96 16.28 -10.40
N SER A 8 -16.11 15.18 -11.10
CA SER A 8 -16.35 13.86 -10.52
C SER A 8 -15.61 12.82 -11.36
N CYS A 9 -14.29 12.75 -11.15
CA CYS A 9 -13.47 11.73 -11.81
C CYS A 9 -13.17 10.62 -10.79
N PRO A 10 -13.66 9.38 -10.97
CA PRO A 10 -13.11 8.24 -10.25
C PRO A 10 -11.68 8.06 -10.75
N CYS A 11 -10.71 8.11 -9.83
CA CYS A 11 -9.29 7.94 -10.15
C CYS A 11 -9.04 6.57 -10.74
N THR A 12 -9.03 6.47 -12.06
CA THR A 12 -8.50 5.32 -12.78
C THR A 12 -7.00 5.53 -12.90
N LEU A 13 -6.24 4.81 -12.10
CA LEU A 13 -4.78 4.85 -12.12
C LEU A 13 -4.28 3.99 -13.29
N TYR A 14 -3.59 4.63 -14.24
CA TYR A 14 -2.90 3.95 -15.33
C TYR A 14 -1.42 3.81 -14.97
N THR A 15 -0.94 2.59 -14.86
CA THR A 15 0.49 2.31 -14.72
C THR A 15 1.01 1.84 -16.07
N LYS A 16 2.04 2.50 -16.60
CA LYS A 16 2.68 2.13 -17.87
C LYS A 16 3.97 1.40 -17.59
N VAL A 17 4.05 0.17 -18.07
CA VAL A 17 5.26 -0.65 -18.07
C VAL A 17 5.74 -0.78 -19.51
N CYS A 18 6.99 -0.43 -19.79
CA CYS A 18 7.59 -0.55 -21.12
C CYS A 18 8.42 -1.84 -21.19
N PHE A 19 8.07 -2.74 -22.08
CA PHE A 19 8.75 -4.00 -22.29
C PHE A 19 8.94 -4.23 -23.82
N TYR A 20 10.17 -4.54 -24.24
CA TYR A 20 10.51 -4.73 -25.67
C TYR A 20 10.06 -3.57 -26.58
N GLY A 21 10.15 -2.33 -26.11
CA GLY A 21 9.69 -1.16 -26.85
C GLY A 21 8.17 -1.02 -26.99
N LYS A 22 7.39 -1.89 -26.33
CA LYS A 22 5.93 -1.77 -26.23
C LYS A 22 5.53 -1.21 -24.87
N ILE A 23 4.62 -0.25 -24.90
CA ILE A 23 4.07 0.38 -23.67
C ILE A 23 2.78 -0.36 -23.32
N PHE A 24 2.76 -1.03 -22.18
CA PHE A 24 1.55 -1.64 -21.63
C PHE A 24 0.94 -0.70 -20.60
N SER A 25 -0.34 -0.45 -20.73
CA SER A 25 -1.12 0.34 -19.75
C SER A 25 -1.98 -0.62 -18.93
N ILE A 26 -1.76 -0.65 -17.64
CA ILE A 26 -2.58 -1.45 -16.70
C ILE A 26 -3.56 -0.50 -16.04
N SER A 27 -4.85 -0.73 -16.26
CA SER A 27 -5.94 0.01 -15.61
C SER A 27 -6.47 -0.80 -14.43
N VAL A 28 -6.50 -0.20 -13.25
CA VAL A 28 -7.12 -0.78 -12.06
C VAL A 28 -8.39 0.01 -11.77
N SER A 29 -9.54 -0.64 -11.91
CA SER A 29 -10.83 -0.06 -11.56
C SER A 29 -11.12 -0.35 -10.08
N VAL A 30 -11.30 0.68 -9.29
CA VAL A 30 -11.73 0.56 -7.88
C VAL A 30 -13.24 0.82 -7.84
N SER A 31 -14.03 -0.24 -7.66
CA SER A 31 -15.46 -0.12 -7.38
C SER A 31 -15.64 0.14 -5.87
N GLY A 32 -16.05 1.36 -5.54
CA GLY A 32 -16.42 1.73 -4.17
C GLY A 32 -17.88 1.45 -3.91
N GLU A 33 -18.20 0.51 -3.04
CA GLU A 33 -19.52 0.37 -2.48
C GLU A 33 -19.63 1.22 -1.20
N ASN A 34 -20.55 2.18 -1.22
CA ASN A 34 -20.93 2.98 -0.06
C ASN A 34 -21.90 2.18 0.81
N SER A 35 -21.45 1.73 1.98
CA SER A 35 -22.35 1.28 3.04
C SER A 35 -22.46 2.36 4.12
N GLY A 36 -23.63 2.99 4.20
CA GLY A 36 -23.98 3.96 5.22
C GLY A 36 -24.03 3.31 6.61
N GLY A 37 -23.20 3.80 7.52
CA GLY A 37 -23.16 3.38 8.91
C GLY A 37 -23.98 4.29 9.80
N THR A 38 -25.01 3.75 10.43
CA THR A 38 -25.81 4.37 11.49
C THR A 38 -24.97 4.60 12.75
N ASN A 39 -24.98 5.83 13.26
CA ASN A 39 -24.43 6.20 14.56
C ASN A 39 -25.21 5.52 15.69
N MET A 40 -24.66 4.48 16.27
CA MET A 40 -25.07 3.94 17.56
C MET A 40 -24.00 4.37 18.60
N GLU A 41 -24.39 5.05 19.66
CA GLU A 41 -23.55 5.30 20.83
C GLU A 41 -23.08 3.96 21.42
N ARG A 42 -21.87 3.55 21.08
CA ARG A 42 -21.25 2.35 21.64
C ARG A 42 -20.54 2.73 22.94
N GLN A 43 -21.04 2.23 24.07
CA GLN A 43 -20.27 2.19 25.30
C GLN A 43 -18.98 1.40 25.05
N SER A 44 -17.81 2.03 25.26
CA SER A 44 -16.52 1.38 25.03
C SER A 44 -16.31 0.27 26.06
N VAL A 45 -16.41 -0.97 25.59
CA VAL A 45 -16.10 -2.14 26.42
C VAL A 45 -14.59 -2.28 26.51
N THR A 46 -14.03 -2.17 27.72
CA THR A 46 -12.58 -2.33 27.93
C THR A 46 -12.17 -3.77 27.59
N MET A 47 -10.92 -3.96 27.08
CA MET A 47 -10.41 -5.31 26.71
C MET A 47 -10.48 -6.32 27.88
N LYS A 48 -10.39 -5.87 29.14
CA LYS A 48 -10.53 -6.72 30.32
C LYS A 48 -11.93 -7.25 30.57
N GLN A 49 -12.94 -6.59 30.04
CA GLN A 49 -14.36 -7.00 30.16
C GLN A 49 -14.76 -8.01 29.09
N ARG A 50 -13.93 -8.24 28.07
CA ARG A 50 -14.17 -9.26 27.07
C ARG A 50 -13.74 -10.64 27.59
N PRO A 51 -14.44 -11.71 27.20
CA PRO A 51 -14.00 -13.07 27.45
C PRO A 51 -12.56 -13.28 26.97
N GLU A 52 -11.78 -14.08 27.66
CA GLU A 52 -10.38 -14.37 27.29
C GLU A 52 -10.25 -14.90 25.86
N THR A 53 -11.24 -15.68 25.41
CA THR A 53 -11.28 -16.24 24.06
C THR A 53 -11.43 -15.19 22.94
N GLU A 54 -11.91 -14.01 23.29
CA GLU A 54 -12.13 -12.89 22.34
C GLU A 54 -11.05 -11.82 22.42
N ARG A 55 -10.07 -11.97 23.31
CA ARG A 55 -8.95 -11.04 23.39
C ARG A 55 -7.92 -11.39 22.33
N PRO A 56 -7.48 -10.43 21.50
CA PRO A 56 -6.59 -10.72 20.37
C PRO A 56 -5.30 -11.42 20.75
N TYR A 57 -4.68 -11.10 21.90
CA TYR A 57 -3.48 -11.76 22.39
C TYR A 57 -3.72 -13.24 22.73
N GLU A 58 -4.74 -13.52 23.50
CA GLU A 58 -5.10 -14.88 23.92
C GLU A 58 -5.56 -15.73 22.74
N LYS A 59 -6.29 -15.11 21.80
CA LYS A 59 -6.70 -15.75 20.55
C LYS A 59 -5.48 -16.09 19.69
N CYS A 60 -4.52 -15.18 19.55
CA CYS A 60 -3.28 -15.39 18.84
C CYS A 60 -2.44 -16.53 19.46
N LEU A 61 -2.34 -16.59 20.79
CA LEU A 61 -1.61 -17.65 21.49
C LEU A 61 -2.23 -19.04 21.31
N LYS A 62 -3.56 -19.12 21.19
CA LYS A 62 -4.28 -20.39 21.06
C LYS A 62 -4.36 -20.89 19.62
N ALA A 63 -4.58 -20.01 18.68
CA ALA A 63 -4.96 -20.36 17.31
C ALA A 63 -4.03 -19.78 16.22
N GLY A 64 -2.96 -19.07 16.61
CA GLY A 64 -2.04 -18.45 15.67
C GLY A 64 -2.50 -17.08 15.16
N ALA A 65 -1.58 -16.35 14.52
CA ALA A 65 -1.87 -15.01 13.99
C ALA A 65 -2.83 -15.04 12.79
N GLU A 66 -2.86 -16.13 12.04
CA GLU A 66 -3.76 -16.36 10.90
C GLU A 66 -5.23 -16.42 11.28
N SER A 67 -5.53 -16.68 12.56
CA SER A 67 -6.91 -16.69 13.08
C SER A 67 -7.47 -15.29 13.39
N LEU A 68 -6.60 -14.28 13.40
CA LEU A 68 -6.98 -12.89 13.74
C LEU A 68 -7.54 -12.17 12.53
N THR A 69 -8.54 -11.35 12.77
CA THR A 69 -9.01 -10.35 11.79
C THR A 69 -8.02 -9.20 11.66
N ASP A 70 -8.12 -8.42 10.57
CA ASP A 70 -7.25 -7.25 10.33
C ASP A 70 -7.24 -6.27 11.51
N GLY A 71 -8.43 -6.02 12.09
CA GLY A 71 -8.55 -5.17 13.28
C GLY A 71 -7.88 -5.77 14.52
N GLU A 72 -7.96 -7.08 14.71
CA GLU A 72 -7.31 -7.78 15.82
C GLU A 72 -5.79 -7.81 15.65
N LEU A 73 -5.27 -8.02 14.42
CA LEU A 73 -3.84 -7.93 14.13
C LEU A 73 -3.28 -6.55 14.46
N LEU A 74 -3.96 -5.48 14.02
CA LEU A 74 -3.57 -4.12 14.35
C LEU A 74 -3.68 -3.84 15.86
N ALA A 75 -4.72 -4.35 16.52
CA ALA A 75 -4.86 -4.19 17.98
C ALA A 75 -3.71 -4.83 18.75
N VAL A 76 -3.20 -5.97 18.30
CA VAL A 76 -2.00 -6.61 18.86
C VAL A 76 -0.78 -5.73 18.66
N LEU A 77 -0.57 -5.14 17.47
CA LEU A 77 0.54 -4.21 17.20
C LEU A 77 0.47 -2.95 18.04
N ILE A 78 -0.73 -2.35 18.19
CA ILE A 78 -0.96 -1.15 19.01
C ILE A 78 -0.75 -1.42 20.50
N ARG A 79 -0.89 -2.67 20.95
CA ARG A 79 -0.70 -3.22 22.32
C ARG A 79 -1.71 -2.70 23.33
N CYS A 80 -1.79 -1.41 23.52
CA CYS A 80 -2.66 -0.80 24.53
C CYS A 80 -3.51 0.33 23.94
N GLY A 81 -4.74 0.41 24.40
CA GLY A 81 -5.64 1.52 24.12
C GLY A 81 -5.26 2.79 24.92
N THR A 82 -6.22 3.65 25.08
CA THR A 82 -6.21 4.81 25.95
C THR A 82 -7.27 4.64 27.04
N LYS A 83 -7.41 5.66 27.88
CA LYS A 83 -8.49 5.67 28.89
C LYS A 83 -9.88 5.59 28.26
N ASN A 84 -10.04 6.14 27.04
CA ASN A 84 -11.35 6.27 26.38
C ASN A 84 -11.54 5.28 25.22
N TYR A 85 -10.47 4.68 24.70
CA TYR A 85 -10.52 3.80 23.52
C TYR A 85 -9.70 2.54 23.78
N SER A 86 -10.28 1.39 23.54
CA SER A 86 -9.57 0.10 23.53
C SER A 86 -8.59 0.01 22.34
N ALA A 87 -7.62 -0.89 22.39
CA ALA A 87 -6.71 -1.10 21.27
C ALA A 87 -7.46 -1.54 19.98
N LEU A 88 -8.55 -2.28 20.14
CA LEU A 88 -9.36 -2.73 19.00
C LEU A 88 -10.15 -1.56 18.38
N GLU A 89 -10.68 -0.65 19.17
CA GLU A 89 -11.35 0.55 18.65
C GLU A 89 -10.37 1.46 17.90
N LEU A 90 -9.14 1.59 18.41
CA LEU A 90 -8.08 2.32 17.71
C LEU A 90 -7.70 1.63 16.39
N ALA A 91 -7.66 0.30 16.35
CA ALA A 91 -7.40 -0.46 15.15
C ALA A 91 -8.48 -0.25 14.08
N PHE A 92 -9.75 -0.29 14.47
CA PHE A 92 -10.84 0.02 13.53
C PHE A 92 -10.83 1.47 13.06
N ALA A 93 -10.51 2.43 13.93
CA ALA A 93 -10.36 3.83 13.55
C ALA A 93 -9.22 4.03 12.53
N LEU A 94 -8.13 3.24 12.63
CA LEU A 94 -7.06 3.22 11.65
C LEU A 94 -7.51 2.67 10.30
N LEU A 95 -8.21 1.52 10.28
CA LEU A 95 -8.68 0.88 9.05
C LEU A 95 -9.69 1.74 8.29
N ASP A 96 -10.41 2.60 9.00
CA ASP A 96 -11.42 3.50 8.39
C ASP A 96 -10.90 4.92 8.15
N ARG A 97 -9.64 5.22 8.53
CA ARG A 97 -9.13 6.60 8.54
C ARG A 97 -9.02 7.23 7.19
N HIS A 98 -8.57 6.49 6.17
CA HIS A 98 -8.39 7.06 4.84
C HIS A 98 -9.76 7.29 4.16
N PRO A 99 -10.01 8.48 3.55
CA PRO A 99 -11.32 8.82 3.00
C PRO A 99 -11.75 7.94 1.82
N VAL A 100 -10.79 7.48 1.01
CA VAL A 100 -11.05 6.71 -0.21
C VAL A 100 -10.75 5.22 -0.01
N TYR A 101 -9.59 4.90 0.55
CA TYR A 101 -9.13 3.52 0.72
C TYR A 101 -9.46 3.03 2.12
N LYS A 102 -10.24 1.95 2.22
CA LYS A 102 -10.64 1.33 3.49
C LYS A 102 -9.85 0.04 3.76
N GLY A 103 -9.84 -0.39 5.01
CA GLY A 103 -9.14 -1.60 5.43
C GLY A 103 -7.62 -1.46 5.36
N LEU A 104 -6.93 -2.59 5.21
CA LEU A 104 -5.45 -2.64 5.17
C LEU A 104 -4.85 -1.80 4.05
N ALA A 105 -5.50 -1.72 2.89
CA ALA A 105 -5.04 -0.91 1.77
C ALA A 105 -4.97 0.58 2.13
N GLY A 106 -5.88 1.07 2.96
CA GLY A 106 -5.87 2.45 3.44
C GLY A 106 -4.65 2.81 4.26
N LEU A 107 -4.07 1.85 4.99
CA LEU A 107 -2.91 2.09 5.84
C LEU A 107 -1.67 2.54 5.05
N TYR A 108 -1.52 2.08 3.81
CA TYR A 108 -0.39 2.48 2.95
C TYR A 108 -0.41 3.97 2.57
N HIS A 109 -1.55 4.62 2.70
CA HIS A 109 -1.76 6.04 2.36
C HIS A 109 -1.77 6.94 3.60
N LEU A 110 -1.62 6.37 4.81
CA LEU A 110 -1.54 7.16 6.04
C LEU A 110 -0.11 7.65 6.26
N ASP A 111 0.01 8.94 6.49
CA ASP A 111 1.26 9.58 6.95
C ASP A 111 1.25 9.81 8.46
N MET A 112 2.38 10.30 8.98
CA MET A 112 2.55 10.59 10.40
C MET A 112 1.48 11.57 10.92
N GLU A 113 1.15 12.59 10.15
CA GLU A 113 0.19 13.61 10.57
C GLU A 113 -1.23 13.06 10.62
N MET A 114 -1.62 12.27 9.62
CA MET A 114 -2.93 11.61 9.59
C MET A 114 -3.08 10.61 10.76
N LEU A 115 -2.03 9.85 11.07
CA LEU A 115 -2.03 8.92 12.20
C LEU A 115 -2.23 9.64 13.54
N LYS A 116 -1.56 10.76 13.75
CA LYS A 116 -1.68 11.57 14.98
C LYS A 116 -3.06 12.22 15.18
N THR A 117 -3.86 12.35 14.13
CA THR A 117 -5.23 12.87 14.27
C THR A 117 -6.16 11.89 14.97
N ILE A 118 -5.76 10.61 15.10
CA ILE A 118 -6.55 9.60 15.81
C ILE A 118 -6.30 9.71 17.30
N PRO A 119 -7.32 10.01 18.12
CA PRO A 119 -7.16 10.13 19.57
C PRO A 119 -6.58 8.85 20.17
N GLY A 120 -5.40 8.95 20.78
CA GLY A 120 -4.71 7.81 21.38
C GLY A 120 -3.59 7.21 20.54
N ILE A 121 -3.35 7.73 19.35
CA ILE A 121 -2.17 7.44 18.54
C ILE A 121 -1.22 8.62 18.64
N GLY A 122 -0.20 8.49 19.51
CA GLY A 122 0.91 9.43 19.62
C GLY A 122 2.08 9.05 18.71
N ASN A 123 3.19 9.78 18.81
CA ASN A 123 4.37 9.56 17.98
C ASN A 123 4.86 8.10 18.00
N VAL A 124 4.91 7.47 19.18
CA VAL A 124 5.43 6.10 19.32
C VAL A 124 4.60 5.11 18.52
N LYS A 125 3.28 5.08 18.75
CA LYS A 125 2.38 4.17 18.03
C LYS A 125 2.35 4.45 16.53
N ALA A 126 2.39 5.72 16.12
CA ALA A 126 2.46 6.08 14.70
C ALA A 126 3.73 5.55 14.03
N ILE A 127 4.89 5.68 14.70
CA ILE A 127 6.16 5.13 14.21
C ILE A 127 6.10 3.60 14.14
N GLU A 128 5.59 2.92 15.16
CA GLU A 128 5.43 1.46 15.18
C GLU A 128 4.61 0.97 13.99
N ILE A 129 3.48 1.63 13.69
CA ILE A 129 2.62 1.29 12.55
C ILE A 129 3.37 1.52 11.22
N LEU A 130 4.01 2.68 11.03
CA LEU A 130 4.75 2.97 9.81
C LEU A 130 5.92 2.02 9.60
N CYS A 131 6.64 1.64 10.66
CA CYS A 131 7.70 0.64 10.58
C CYS A 131 7.17 -0.75 10.22
N ALA A 132 6.04 -1.17 10.78
CA ALA A 132 5.40 -2.43 10.43
C ALA A 132 4.97 -2.48 8.97
N LEU A 133 4.39 -1.39 8.46
CA LEU A 133 4.02 -1.26 7.04
C LEU A 133 5.25 -1.31 6.12
N GLU A 134 6.33 -0.62 6.48
CA GLU A 134 7.57 -0.65 5.70
C GLU A 134 8.22 -2.04 5.71
N LEU A 135 8.20 -2.72 6.88
CA LEU A 135 8.69 -4.09 7.00
C LEU A 135 7.89 -5.04 6.11
N SER A 136 6.57 -4.92 6.10
CA SER A 136 5.68 -5.70 5.21
C SER A 136 6.05 -5.51 3.73
N LYS A 137 6.29 -4.27 3.29
CA LYS A 137 6.76 -3.97 1.92
C LYS A 137 8.09 -4.63 1.61
N ARG A 138 9.04 -4.58 2.54
CA ARG A 138 10.36 -5.21 2.36
C ARG A 138 10.29 -6.73 2.32
N LEU A 139 9.45 -7.34 3.15
CA LEU A 139 9.22 -8.79 3.13
C LEU A 139 8.60 -9.24 1.81
N ALA A 140 7.58 -8.53 1.32
CA ALA A 140 6.98 -8.82 0.02
C ALA A 140 8.01 -8.75 -1.12
N ARG A 141 8.92 -7.76 -1.10
CA ARG A 141 10.00 -7.65 -2.09
C ARG A 141 11.06 -8.74 -1.94
N ALA A 142 11.40 -9.12 -0.72
CA ALA A 142 12.41 -10.15 -0.46
C ALA A 142 11.95 -11.53 -0.95
N SER A 143 10.71 -11.89 -0.72
CA SER A 143 10.15 -13.19 -1.15
C SER A 143 10.11 -13.36 -2.67
N ILE A 144 10.06 -12.24 -3.43
CA ILE A 144 10.00 -12.27 -4.89
C ILE A 144 11.41 -12.33 -5.50
N LYS A 145 12.45 -11.85 -4.80
CA LYS A 145 13.82 -11.80 -5.34
C LYS A 145 14.49 -13.17 -5.53
N GLU A 146 14.08 -14.19 -4.81
CA GLU A 146 14.75 -15.51 -4.85
C GLU A 146 14.46 -16.34 -6.13
N GLU A 147 13.37 -16.03 -6.87
CA GLU A 147 13.00 -16.74 -8.11
C GLU A 147 12.77 -15.81 -9.31
N SER A 148 13.42 -14.63 -9.33
CA SER A 148 13.08 -13.57 -10.30
C SER A 148 13.54 -13.89 -11.72
N ASP A 149 12.71 -14.53 -12.49
CA ASP A 149 12.80 -14.58 -13.96
C ASP A 149 11.98 -13.45 -14.57
N PHE A 150 12.63 -12.36 -14.94
CA PHE A 150 12.00 -11.21 -15.61
C PHE A 150 11.78 -11.43 -17.10
N SER A 151 11.69 -12.69 -17.56
CA SER A 151 11.40 -13.04 -18.97
C SER A 151 9.97 -12.72 -19.37
N SER A 152 9.03 -12.68 -18.42
CA SER A 152 7.61 -12.45 -18.67
C SER A 152 7.16 -11.07 -18.23
N PRO A 153 6.47 -10.31 -19.10
CA PRO A 153 5.88 -9.01 -18.73
C PRO A 153 4.87 -9.11 -17.58
N GLU A 154 4.13 -10.22 -17.52
CA GLU A 154 3.14 -10.49 -16.48
C GLU A 154 3.81 -10.64 -15.13
N TYR A 155 4.98 -11.29 -15.07
CA TYR A 155 5.76 -11.41 -13.85
C TYR A 155 6.27 -10.02 -13.38
N ILE A 156 6.84 -9.22 -14.30
CA ILE A 156 7.27 -7.85 -14.00
C ILE A 156 6.11 -7.01 -13.48
N ALA A 157 4.96 -7.10 -14.12
CA ALA A 157 3.76 -6.39 -13.71
C ALA A 157 3.33 -6.79 -12.29
N SER A 158 3.31 -8.09 -11.97
CA SER A 158 2.94 -8.58 -10.64
C SER A 158 3.94 -8.15 -9.57
N TYR A 159 5.23 -8.14 -9.89
CA TYR A 159 6.31 -7.70 -9.00
C TYR A 159 6.15 -6.24 -8.56
N TYR A 160 5.84 -5.35 -9.51
CA TYR A 160 5.67 -3.92 -9.23
C TYR A 160 4.24 -3.53 -8.87
N MET A 161 3.26 -4.42 -9.00
CA MET A 161 1.84 -4.13 -8.78
C MET A 161 1.58 -3.53 -7.40
N GLU A 162 2.11 -4.15 -6.35
CA GLU A 162 1.89 -3.69 -4.97
C GLU A 162 2.56 -2.33 -4.68
N GLU A 163 3.74 -2.08 -5.27
CA GLU A 163 4.39 -0.78 -5.12
C GLU A 163 3.65 0.32 -5.88
N MET A 164 3.20 0.00 -7.11
CA MET A 164 2.61 0.99 -8.01
C MET A 164 1.13 1.24 -7.73
N ARG A 165 0.39 0.27 -7.20
CA ARG A 165 -1.05 0.36 -6.89
C ARG A 165 -1.39 1.52 -5.96
N HIS A 166 -0.49 1.85 -5.04
CA HIS A 166 -0.71 2.85 -4.00
C HIS A 166 -0.05 4.20 -4.28
N LEU A 167 0.45 4.41 -5.49
CA LEU A 167 1.06 5.69 -5.87
C LEU A 167 0.00 6.71 -6.26
N CYS A 168 0.10 7.91 -5.71
CA CYS A 168 -0.73 9.06 -6.09
C CYS A 168 -0.24 9.79 -7.35
N VAL A 169 0.91 9.37 -7.91
CA VAL A 169 1.55 9.98 -9.08
C VAL A 169 2.08 8.90 -9.99
N GLU A 170 2.09 9.16 -11.30
CA GLU A 170 2.70 8.25 -12.27
C GLU A 170 4.22 8.17 -12.06
N LYS A 171 4.78 6.95 -12.13
CA LYS A 171 6.23 6.72 -12.16
C LYS A 171 6.59 5.93 -13.42
N VAL A 172 7.69 6.31 -14.03
CA VAL A 172 8.31 5.52 -15.12
C VAL A 172 9.60 4.91 -14.56
N MET A 173 9.62 3.58 -14.50
CA MET A 173 10.77 2.80 -14.04
C MET A 173 11.44 2.14 -15.25
N LEU A 174 12.77 2.21 -15.30
CA LEU A 174 13.60 1.47 -16.24
C LEU A 174 14.20 0.26 -15.51
N LEU A 175 13.96 -0.92 -16.06
CA LEU A 175 14.55 -2.17 -15.60
C LEU A 175 15.61 -2.59 -16.60
N LEU A 176 16.82 -2.75 -16.14
CA LEU A 176 17.95 -3.22 -16.94
C LEU A 176 18.18 -4.69 -16.62
N LEU A 177 18.10 -5.55 -17.64
CA LEU A 177 18.24 -6.99 -17.47
C LEU A 177 19.48 -7.51 -18.19
N ASP A 178 20.06 -8.58 -17.66
CA ASP A 178 21.14 -9.33 -18.30
C ASP A 178 20.63 -10.27 -19.41
N GLY A 179 21.52 -10.95 -20.11
CA GLY A 179 21.16 -11.91 -21.15
C GLY A 179 20.37 -13.16 -20.67
N ARG A 180 20.21 -13.31 -19.36
CA ARG A 180 19.40 -14.35 -18.71
C ARG A 180 18.13 -13.81 -18.06
N HIS A 181 17.70 -12.61 -18.46
CA HIS A 181 16.54 -11.89 -17.91
C HIS A 181 16.59 -11.65 -16.39
N ARG A 182 17.79 -11.58 -15.79
CA ARG A 182 17.93 -11.25 -14.38
C ARG A 182 18.07 -9.75 -14.22
N LEU A 183 17.45 -9.20 -13.21
CA LEU A 183 17.47 -7.78 -12.91
C LEU A 183 18.88 -7.32 -12.47
N MET A 184 19.51 -6.46 -13.29
CA MET A 184 20.78 -5.83 -12.98
C MET A 184 20.58 -4.52 -12.22
N LYS A 185 19.64 -3.68 -12.67
CA LYS A 185 19.40 -2.37 -12.09
C LYS A 185 17.98 -1.89 -12.31
N GLU A 186 17.45 -1.18 -11.31
CA GLU A 186 16.20 -0.41 -11.36
C GLU A 186 16.53 1.08 -11.34
N ILE A 187 15.93 1.85 -12.24
CA ILE A 187 16.15 3.30 -12.34
C ILE A 187 14.81 4.00 -12.45
N LEU A 188 14.53 4.94 -11.55
CA LEU A 188 13.39 5.83 -11.67
C LEU A 188 13.72 6.90 -12.72
N LEU A 189 13.09 6.82 -13.90
CA LEU A 189 13.33 7.76 -15.01
C LEU A 189 12.57 9.07 -14.82
N SER A 190 11.31 8.98 -14.44
CA SER A 190 10.48 10.16 -14.20
C SER A 190 9.40 9.91 -13.15
N LYS A 191 9.03 10.98 -12.47
CA LYS A 191 7.87 11.06 -11.59
C LYS A 191 6.96 12.12 -12.17
N GLY A 192 5.83 11.68 -12.72
CA GLY A 192 4.87 12.56 -13.40
C GLY A 192 3.90 13.24 -12.44
N THR A 193 3.00 14.02 -13.03
CA THR A 193 1.80 14.50 -12.36
C THR A 193 0.71 13.41 -12.43
N ALA A 194 -0.45 13.63 -11.80
CA ALA A 194 -1.57 12.68 -11.82
C ALA A 194 -2.04 12.31 -13.25
N ASN A 195 -1.78 13.15 -14.24
CA ASN A 195 -2.30 12.99 -15.62
C ASN A 195 -1.23 12.86 -16.71
N SER A 196 0.06 12.99 -16.38
CA SER A 196 1.12 12.91 -17.39
C SER A 196 2.48 12.52 -16.81
N SER A 197 3.17 11.63 -17.49
CA SER A 197 4.57 11.31 -17.26
C SER A 197 5.36 11.44 -18.56
N TRP A 198 6.55 12.03 -18.47
CA TRP A 198 7.46 12.14 -19.61
C TRP A 198 8.48 11.00 -19.58
N VAL A 199 8.70 10.39 -20.76
CA VAL A 199 9.67 9.30 -20.93
C VAL A 199 10.93 9.86 -21.57
N PRO A 200 12.04 9.98 -20.82
CA PRO A 200 13.32 10.51 -21.36
C PRO A 200 14.06 9.43 -22.17
N VAL A 201 13.71 9.26 -23.45
CA VAL A 201 14.27 8.21 -24.32
C VAL A 201 15.79 8.23 -24.35
N ARG A 202 16.42 9.40 -24.42
CA ARG A 202 17.88 9.53 -24.38
C ARG A 202 18.47 8.92 -23.11
N THR A 203 17.87 9.19 -21.97
CA THR A 203 18.34 8.66 -20.67
C THR A 203 18.26 7.15 -20.63
N ILE A 204 17.18 6.57 -21.20
CA ILE A 204 17.05 5.10 -21.29
C ILE A 204 18.26 4.49 -21.98
N PHE A 205 18.60 4.99 -23.17
CA PHE A 205 19.75 4.43 -23.92
C PHE A 205 21.09 4.67 -23.23
N VAL A 206 21.29 5.84 -22.63
CA VAL A 206 22.52 6.14 -21.89
C VAL A 206 22.70 5.18 -20.71
N GLU A 207 21.66 4.97 -19.93
CA GLU A 207 21.72 4.06 -18.78
C GLU A 207 21.84 2.59 -19.22
N ALA A 208 21.13 2.18 -20.27
CA ALA A 208 21.24 0.83 -20.80
C ALA A 208 22.68 0.50 -21.25
N LEU A 209 23.29 1.41 -21.99
CA LEU A 209 24.70 1.25 -22.45
C LEU A 209 25.69 1.29 -21.28
N ARG A 210 25.44 2.15 -20.28
CA ARG A 210 26.30 2.26 -19.10
C ARG A 210 26.39 0.96 -18.30
N TYR A 211 25.29 0.23 -18.21
CA TYR A 211 25.19 -1.03 -17.46
C TYR A 211 25.33 -2.25 -18.37
N GLU A 212 25.62 -2.06 -19.68
CA GLU A 212 25.72 -3.16 -20.67
C GLU A 212 24.48 -4.08 -20.66
N ALA A 213 23.31 -3.48 -20.44
CA ALA A 213 22.06 -4.23 -20.38
C ALA A 213 21.71 -4.80 -21.75
N VAL A 214 21.18 -6.04 -21.75
CA VAL A 214 20.76 -6.73 -22.96
C VAL A 214 19.27 -6.50 -23.23
N TYR A 215 18.47 -6.40 -22.17
CA TYR A 215 17.04 -6.15 -22.21
C TYR A 215 16.66 -5.02 -21.27
#